data_ae597206d54fdd70f894f73d285734f2
#
_entry.id   ae597206d54fdd70f894f73d285734f2
#
_cell.length_a   1.000
_cell.length_b   1.000
_cell.length_c   1.000
_cell.angle_alpha   90.00
_cell.angle_beta   90.00
_cell.angle_gamma   90.00
#
_symmetry.space_group_name_H-M   'P 1'
#
loop_
_entity.id
_entity.type
_entity.pdbx_description
1 polymer ?
#
loop_
_entity_poly.entity_id
_entity_poly.type
_entity_poly.pdbx_seq_one_letter_code
_entity_poly.pdbx_strand_id
1 'polypeptide(L)'
;MTPPNLLPADGEARLYPDFLEPTRADELLAALRADLDWAQEDAHLFGRDVRLPRLTAWYGDVGYRYSGVTHPPAAWPASLDALRRRVAEMVPMPNSALANLYRDGRDSVSWHADDEPEFGERPVIASVSLGATRRFALRHRRTGERVDVELPHGSLLVMAGDCQHRWHHAIPKTARPVGARINVTFRRMVAGVSP
;
A
#
# COMPACT_ATOMS: atom_id res chain seq x y z
N MET A 1 18.23 5.60 -13.36
CA MET A 1 19.07 5.47 -12.13
C MET A 1 18.20 4.99 -10.99
N THR A 2 18.68 4.10 -10.15
CA THR A 2 17.94 3.66 -8.95
C THR A 2 17.98 4.78 -7.90
N PRO A 3 16.83 5.20 -7.34
CA PRO A 3 16.79 6.22 -6.28
C PRO A 3 17.56 5.80 -5.02
N PRO A 4 18.03 6.75 -4.21
CA PRO A 4 18.68 6.43 -2.94
C PRO A 4 17.74 5.67 -2.01
N ASN A 5 18.33 4.85 -1.12
CA ASN A 5 17.59 4.26 -0.02
C ASN A 5 17.22 5.36 0.98
N LEU A 6 15.94 5.44 1.34
CA LEU A 6 15.43 6.42 2.31
C LEU A 6 15.68 5.97 3.75
N LEU A 7 15.86 4.66 3.98
CA LEU A 7 16.13 4.12 5.31
C LEU A 7 17.62 4.16 5.61
N PRO A 8 18.02 4.62 6.80
CA PRO A 8 19.42 4.67 7.19
C PRO A 8 20.02 3.30 7.48
N ALA A 9 19.19 2.31 7.85
CA ALA A 9 19.59 0.94 8.17
C ALA A 9 18.41 -0.05 8.10
N ASP A 10 18.71 -1.34 8.17
CA ASP A 10 17.77 -2.44 8.43
C ASP A 10 16.58 -2.49 7.47
N GLY A 11 16.85 -2.42 6.16
CA GLY A 11 15.85 -2.52 5.10
C GLY A 11 16.07 -1.51 3.98
N GLU A 12 15.16 -1.54 3.02
CA GLU A 12 15.16 -0.66 1.87
C GLU A 12 13.80 -0.01 1.67
N ALA A 13 13.80 1.29 1.41
CA ALA A 13 12.65 2.04 0.92
C ALA A 13 13.13 3.02 -0.16
N ARG A 14 12.60 2.91 -1.38
CA ARG A 14 13.00 3.73 -2.52
C ARG A 14 11.78 4.36 -3.16
N LEU A 15 11.79 5.68 -3.29
CA LEU A 15 10.72 6.44 -3.92
C LEU A 15 11.08 6.77 -5.37
N TYR A 16 10.18 6.45 -6.29
CA TYR A 16 10.17 6.82 -7.70
C TYR A 16 9.06 7.85 -7.91
N PRO A 17 9.35 9.15 -7.80
CA PRO A 17 8.30 10.19 -7.81
C PRO A 17 7.55 10.27 -9.14
N ASP A 18 8.25 10.03 -10.25
CA ASP A 18 7.73 10.12 -11.61
C ASP A 18 7.54 8.72 -12.24
N PHE A 19 7.01 7.77 -11.45
CA PHE A 19 6.79 6.40 -11.93
C PHE A 19 5.72 6.33 -13.03
N LEU A 20 4.70 7.17 -12.92
CA LEU A 20 3.67 7.36 -13.94
C LEU A 20 3.69 8.80 -14.45
N GLU A 21 3.57 8.95 -15.75
CA GLU A 21 3.33 10.28 -16.34
C GLU A 21 2.02 10.90 -15.80
N PRO A 22 1.95 12.23 -15.59
CA PRO A 22 0.80 12.88 -14.94
C PRO A 22 -0.55 12.51 -15.58
N THR A 23 -0.65 12.60 -16.91
CA THR A 23 -1.89 12.26 -17.63
C THR A 23 -2.31 10.81 -17.37
N ARG A 24 -1.35 9.86 -17.39
CA ARG A 24 -1.63 8.45 -17.12
C ARG A 24 -2.03 8.21 -15.67
N ALA A 25 -1.45 8.95 -14.74
CA ALA A 25 -1.80 8.88 -13.33
C ALA A 25 -3.22 9.40 -13.07
N ASP A 26 -3.64 10.50 -13.76
CA ASP A 26 -5.00 11.03 -13.69
C ASP A 26 -6.03 10.04 -14.26
N GLU A 27 -5.76 9.45 -15.43
CA GLU A 27 -6.61 8.42 -16.03
C GLU A 27 -6.80 7.22 -15.10
N LEU A 28 -5.70 6.73 -14.50
CA LEU A 28 -5.73 5.61 -13.57
C LEU A 28 -6.48 5.97 -12.29
N LEU A 29 -6.30 7.17 -11.75
CA LEU A 29 -7.05 7.63 -10.58
C LEU A 29 -8.56 7.58 -10.84
N ALA A 30 -9.00 8.08 -11.99
CA ALA A 30 -10.41 8.07 -12.39
C ALA A 30 -10.93 6.65 -12.59
N ALA A 31 -10.19 5.81 -13.33
CA ALA A 31 -10.56 4.43 -13.62
C ALA A 31 -10.65 3.58 -12.34
N LEU A 32 -9.62 3.58 -11.49
CA LEU A 32 -9.62 2.81 -10.25
C LEU A 32 -10.71 3.27 -9.28
N ARG A 33 -11.03 4.56 -9.27
CA ARG A 33 -12.13 5.08 -8.45
C ARG A 33 -13.49 4.53 -8.89
N ALA A 34 -13.68 4.32 -10.18
CA ALA A 34 -14.91 3.81 -10.78
C ALA A 34 -14.98 2.27 -10.78
N ASP A 35 -13.86 1.58 -11.06
CA ASP A 35 -13.82 0.15 -11.36
C ASP A 35 -13.71 -0.73 -10.11
N LEU A 36 -13.16 -0.19 -8.98
CA LEU A 36 -12.91 -1.02 -7.81
C LEU A 36 -14.12 -1.08 -6.87
N ASP A 37 -14.34 -2.27 -6.30
CA ASP A 37 -15.40 -2.54 -5.33
C ASP A 37 -15.03 -2.01 -3.94
N TRP A 38 -15.14 -0.70 -3.75
CA TRP A 38 -14.79 -0.02 -2.52
C TRP A 38 -15.73 -0.38 -1.37
N ALA A 39 -15.17 -0.92 -0.29
CA ALA A 39 -15.90 -1.25 0.94
C ALA A 39 -15.37 -0.45 2.14
N GLN A 40 -16.29 -0.10 3.04
CA GLN A 40 -15.94 0.42 4.38
C GLN A 40 -15.87 -0.78 5.33
N GLU A 41 -14.68 -1.23 5.64
CA GLU A 41 -14.47 -2.39 6.50
C GLU A 41 -14.42 -2.02 7.99
N ASP A 42 -14.84 -2.96 8.83
CA ASP A 42 -14.63 -2.93 10.27
C ASP A 42 -13.52 -3.93 10.64
N ALA A 43 -12.58 -3.50 11.46
CA ALA A 43 -11.50 -4.34 11.97
C ALA A 43 -11.71 -4.62 13.46
N HIS A 44 -11.48 -5.86 13.90
CA HIS A 44 -11.49 -6.18 15.32
C HIS A 44 -10.13 -5.86 15.93
N LEU A 45 -10.04 -4.70 16.60
CA LEU A 45 -8.81 -4.20 17.20
C LEU A 45 -8.99 -4.04 18.72
N PHE A 46 -8.10 -4.62 19.51
CA PHE A 46 -8.10 -4.52 20.98
C PHE A 46 -9.46 -4.90 21.62
N GLY A 47 -10.10 -5.95 21.10
CA GLY A 47 -11.39 -6.44 21.61
C GLY A 47 -12.60 -5.57 21.23
N ARG A 48 -12.48 -4.69 20.25
CA ARG A 48 -13.55 -3.81 19.76
C ARG A 48 -13.59 -3.81 18.23
N ASP A 49 -14.79 -3.71 17.69
CA ASP A 49 -14.98 -3.46 16.26
C ASP A 49 -14.78 -1.97 16.00
N VAL A 50 -13.79 -1.67 15.17
CA VAL A 50 -13.40 -0.31 14.80
C VAL A 50 -13.54 -0.16 13.29
N ARG A 51 -14.36 0.81 12.88
CA ARG A 51 -14.50 1.15 11.46
C ARG A 51 -13.21 1.73 10.93
N LEU A 52 -12.66 1.11 9.88
CA LEU A 52 -11.42 1.57 9.28
C LEU A 52 -11.64 2.97 8.68
N PRO A 53 -10.79 3.96 9.01
CA PRO A 53 -10.91 5.32 8.49
C PRO A 53 -10.33 5.42 7.08
N ARG A 54 -10.89 4.68 6.15
CA ARG A 54 -10.66 4.64 4.71
C ARG A 54 -11.58 3.61 4.05
N LEU A 55 -11.72 3.64 2.74
CA LEU A 55 -12.32 2.53 1.99
C LEU A 55 -11.21 1.61 1.49
N THR A 56 -11.52 0.32 1.36
CA THR A 56 -10.59 -0.71 0.88
C THR A 56 -11.20 -1.50 -0.26
N ALA A 57 -10.35 -2.05 -1.12
CA ALA A 57 -10.72 -3.05 -2.12
C ALA A 57 -9.56 -4.03 -2.30
N TRP A 58 -9.84 -5.33 -2.23
CA TRP A 58 -8.87 -6.40 -2.39
C TRP A 58 -9.00 -7.09 -3.73
N TYR A 59 -7.86 -7.41 -4.36
CA TYR A 59 -7.77 -8.21 -5.58
C TYR A 59 -6.55 -9.12 -5.52
N GLY A 60 -6.68 -10.36 -6.00
CA GLY A 60 -5.55 -11.29 -5.99
C GLY A 60 -5.90 -12.66 -6.55
N ASP A 61 -4.86 -13.38 -6.98
CA ASP A 61 -4.94 -14.73 -7.54
C ASP A 61 -5.19 -15.79 -6.44
N VAL A 62 -4.96 -15.42 -5.17
CA VAL A 62 -5.14 -16.27 -3.98
C VAL A 62 -5.96 -15.54 -2.93
N GLY A 63 -6.65 -16.29 -2.05
CA GLY A 63 -7.36 -15.68 -0.94
C GLY A 63 -6.40 -15.09 0.11
N TYR A 64 -6.88 -14.08 0.83
CA TYR A 64 -6.08 -13.39 1.86
C TYR A 64 -6.92 -13.07 3.08
N ARG A 65 -6.34 -13.16 4.27
CA ARG A 65 -6.98 -12.77 5.52
C ARG A 65 -6.28 -11.52 6.08
N TYR A 66 -7.04 -10.44 6.19
CA TYR A 66 -6.53 -9.18 6.72
C TYR A 66 -7.46 -8.65 7.83
N SER A 67 -6.88 -8.27 8.97
CA SER A 67 -7.63 -7.71 10.11
C SER A 67 -8.84 -8.56 10.54
N GLY A 68 -8.77 -9.89 10.37
CA GLY A 68 -9.88 -10.81 10.68
C GLY A 68 -10.90 -11.01 9.57
N VAL A 69 -10.82 -10.27 8.48
CA VAL A 69 -11.67 -10.41 7.28
C VAL A 69 -10.97 -11.32 6.26
N THR A 70 -11.69 -12.32 5.74
CA THR A 70 -11.20 -13.19 4.67
C THR A 70 -11.68 -12.68 3.32
N HIS A 71 -10.74 -12.39 2.43
CA HIS A 71 -10.98 -11.99 1.06
C HIS A 71 -10.73 -13.21 0.15
N PRO A 72 -11.73 -13.69 -0.61
CA PRO A 72 -11.51 -14.75 -1.61
C PRO A 72 -10.66 -14.22 -2.77
N PRO A 73 -10.11 -15.10 -3.62
CA PRO A 73 -9.52 -14.68 -4.88
C PRO A 73 -10.51 -13.81 -5.68
N ALA A 74 -10.03 -12.72 -6.24
CA ALA A 74 -10.85 -11.77 -6.99
C ALA A 74 -10.19 -11.45 -8.34
N ALA A 75 -10.99 -11.46 -9.41
CA ALA A 75 -10.53 -11.14 -10.75
C ALA A 75 -10.04 -9.69 -10.82
N TRP A 76 -8.93 -9.49 -11.52
CA TRP A 76 -8.31 -8.19 -11.69
C TRP A 76 -9.11 -7.31 -12.66
N PRO A 77 -9.65 -6.15 -12.25
CA PRO A 77 -10.16 -5.15 -13.20
C PRO A 77 -9.07 -4.73 -14.17
N ALA A 78 -9.44 -4.42 -15.41
CA ALA A 78 -8.47 -4.12 -16.47
C ALA A 78 -7.52 -2.97 -16.12
N SER A 79 -8.04 -1.92 -15.48
CA SER A 79 -7.26 -0.77 -15.01
C SER A 79 -6.22 -1.16 -13.95
N LEU A 80 -6.60 -2.04 -13.01
CA LEU A 80 -5.71 -2.52 -11.94
C LEU A 80 -4.68 -3.50 -12.48
N ASP A 81 -5.05 -4.40 -13.42
CA ASP A 81 -4.10 -5.33 -14.06
C ASP A 81 -3.06 -4.60 -14.92
N ALA A 82 -3.47 -3.55 -15.64
CA ALA A 82 -2.54 -2.70 -16.37
C ALA A 82 -1.51 -2.04 -15.42
N LEU A 83 -1.95 -1.54 -14.28
CA LEU A 83 -1.06 -0.99 -13.25
C LEU A 83 -0.15 -2.06 -12.65
N ARG A 84 -0.68 -3.26 -12.36
CA ARG A 84 0.09 -4.42 -11.88
C ARG A 84 1.24 -4.78 -12.81
N ARG A 85 0.96 -4.84 -14.13
CA ARG A 85 1.98 -5.12 -15.15
C ARG A 85 3.06 -4.03 -15.20
N ARG A 86 2.67 -2.77 -15.08
CA ARG A 86 3.62 -1.66 -15.02
C ARG A 86 4.50 -1.73 -13.78
N VAL A 87 3.95 -2.12 -12.62
CA VAL A 87 4.70 -2.34 -11.38
C VAL A 87 5.67 -3.53 -11.52
N ALA A 88 5.29 -4.56 -12.26
CA ALA A 88 6.13 -5.74 -12.49
C ALA A 88 7.41 -5.47 -13.32
N GLU A 89 7.53 -4.31 -13.93
CA GLU A 89 8.79 -3.85 -14.55
C GLU A 89 9.82 -3.43 -13.48
N MET A 90 9.38 -3.18 -12.24
CA MET A 90 10.21 -2.68 -11.15
C MET A 90 10.45 -3.70 -10.04
N VAL A 91 9.52 -4.66 -9.87
CA VAL A 91 9.54 -5.67 -8.82
C VAL A 91 9.05 -7.02 -9.36
N PRO A 92 9.30 -8.16 -8.69
CA PRO A 92 8.71 -9.43 -9.08
C PRO A 92 7.18 -9.33 -9.24
N MET A 93 6.63 -9.95 -10.31
CA MET A 93 5.20 -9.88 -10.65
C MET A 93 4.33 -10.09 -9.40
N PRO A 94 3.55 -9.10 -8.97
CA PRO A 94 2.64 -9.24 -7.85
C PRO A 94 1.45 -10.14 -8.21
N ASN A 95 0.94 -10.87 -7.23
CA ASN A 95 -0.27 -11.67 -7.37
C ASN A 95 -1.39 -11.24 -6.42
N SER A 96 -1.19 -10.12 -5.72
CA SER A 96 -2.18 -9.52 -4.84
C SER A 96 -2.04 -8.00 -4.76
N ALA A 97 -3.15 -7.32 -4.52
CA ALA A 97 -3.22 -5.88 -4.32
C ALA A 97 -4.29 -5.51 -3.29
N LEU A 98 -3.93 -4.65 -2.35
CA LEU A 98 -4.87 -3.96 -1.48
C LEU A 98 -4.91 -2.48 -1.90
N ALA A 99 -6.05 -2.05 -2.40
CA ALA A 99 -6.30 -0.65 -2.68
C ALA A 99 -6.94 0.04 -1.46
N ASN A 100 -6.48 1.26 -1.16
CA ASN A 100 -6.99 2.09 -0.08
C ASN A 100 -7.41 3.44 -0.66
N LEU A 101 -8.66 3.85 -0.45
CA LEU A 101 -9.16 5.17 -0.79
C LEU A 101 -9.27 6.02 0.49
N TYR A 102 -8.40 7.01 0.60
CA TYR A 102 -8.44 8.06 1.61
C TYR A 102 -9.26 9.21 1.04
N ARG A 103 -10.42 9.49 1.62
CA ARG A 103 -11.39 10.49 1.12
C ARG A 103 -10.91 11.92 1.35
N ASP A 104 -10.24 12.12 2.48
CA ASP A 104 -9.67 13.41 2.91
C ASP A 104 -8.57 13.22 3.97
N GLY A 105 -8.18 14.29 4.66
CA GLY A 105 -7.15 14.28 5.71
C GLY A 105 -7.51 13.51 6.98
N ARG A 106 -8.80 13.21 7.21
CA ARG A 106 -9.27 12.45 8.39
C ARG A 106 -9.06 10.96 8.22
N ASP A 107 -9.00 10.48 6.97
CA ASP A 107 -8.70 9.08 6.66
C ASP A 107 -7.21 8.80 6.87
N SER A 108 -6.93 7.60 7.39
CA SER A 108 -5.58 7.24 7.87
C SER A 108 -5.39 5.73 7.91
N VAL A 109 -4.13 5.31 8.05
CA VAL A 109 -3.77 3.96 8.50
C VAL A 109 -2.77 4.09 9.66
N SER A 110 -3.02 3.32 10.72
CA SER A 110 -2.19 3.29 11.92
C SER A 110 -0.83 2.65 11.66
N TRP A 111 0.09 2.71 12.61
CA TRP A 111 1.37 2.02 12.59
C TRP A 111 1.18 0.51 12.43
N HIS A 112 1.74 -0.05 11.36
CA HIS A 112 1.71 -1.47 11.02
C HIS A 112 2.94 -1.83 10.16
N ALA A 113 3.10 -3.08 9.87
CA ALA A 113 4.00 -3.60 8.85
C ALA A 113 3.22 -4.63 8.02
N ASP A 114 3.64 -4.89 6.81
CA ASP A 114 3.14 -5.95 5.94
C ASP A 114 4.08 -7.18 6.12
N ASP A 115 4.08 -7.76 7.33
CA ASP A 115 4.97 -8.84 7.74
C ASP A 115 4.24 -10.18 7.98
N GLU A 116 3.06 -10.33 7.39
CA GLU A 116 2.30 -11.56 7.44
C GLU A 116 3.06 -12.71 6.73
N PRO A 117 3.00 -13.94 7.27
CA PRO A 117 3.73 -15.09 6.72
C PRO A 117 3.46 -15.37 5.24
N GLU A 118 2.27 -15.01 4.76
CA GLU A 118 1.84 -15.17 3.38
C GLU A 118 2.66 -14.35 2.38
N PHE A 119 3.36 -13.30 2.84
CA PHE A 119 4.23 -12.50 1.99
C PHE A 119 5.68 -13.01 1.95
N GLY A 120 5.99 -14.08 2.72
CA GLY A 120 7.33 -14.68 2.79
C GLY A 120 8.28 -13.95 3.74
N GLU A 121 9.52 -14.45 3.83
CA GLU A 121 10.51 -13.96 4.80
C GLU A 121 10.98 -12.53 4.55
N ARG A 122 11.06 -12.10 3.30
CA ARG A 122 11.56 -10.77 2.91
C ARG A 122 10.65 -10.16 1.84
N PRO A 123 9.46 -9.73 2.22
CA PRO A 123 8.47 -9.27 1.26
C PRO A 123 8.92 -8.01 0.52
N VAL A 124 8.65 -7.99 -0.79
CA VAL A 124 8.76 -6.79 -1.61
C VAL A 124 7.37 -6.19 -1.74
N ILE A 125 7.22 -4.97 -1.23
CA ILE A 125 5.98 -4.21 -1.23
C ILE A 125 6.11 -3.04 -2.19
N ALA A 126 5.25 -2.99 -3.21
CA ALA A 126 5.21 -1.91 -4.18
C ALA A 126 3.93 -1.07 -3.99
N SER A 127 4.09 0.18 -3.58
CA SER A 127 2.99 1.07 -3.18
C SER A 127 2.87 2.24 -4.15
N VAL A 128 1.83 2.23 -5.00
CA VAL A 128 1.53 3.30 -5.96
C VAL A 128 0.58 4.30 -5.33
N SER A 129 0.87 5.61 -5.50
CA SER A 129 0.06 6.72 -4.97
C SER A 129 -0.55 7.53 -6.08
N LEU A 130 -1.86 7.75 -6.02
CA LEU A 130 -2.63 8.53 -6.99
C LEU A 130 -3.51 9.56 -6.27
N GLY A 131 -3.59 10.77 -6.79
CA GLY A 131 -4.36 11.88 -6.20
C GLY A 131 -3.55 12.70 -5.20
N ALA A 132 -4.15 13.12 -4.09
CA ALA A 132 -3.52 14.04 -3.15
C ALA A 132 -2.24 13.47 -2.52
N THR A 133 -1.20 14.28 -2.43
CA THR A 133 0.04 13.94 -1.71
C THR A 133 -0.25 13.74 -0.22
N ARG A 134 0.25 12.65 0.34
CA ARG A 134 0.14 12.35 1.77
C ARG A 134 1.51 11.99 2.33
N ARG A 135 1.75 12.41 3.56
CA ARG A 135 2.89 11.96 4.34
C ARG A 135 2.78 10.47 4.64
N PHE A 136 3.83 9.73 4.36
CA PHE A 136 4.08 8.35 4.76
C PHE A 136 5.16 8.36 5.82
N ALA A 137 4.83 7.95 7.01
CA ALA A 137 5.74 7.93 8.14
C ALA A 137 6.28 6.52 8.37
N LEU A 138 7.59 6.38 8.49
CA LEU A 138 8.27 5.15 8.87
C LEU A 138 8.87 5.32 10.28
N ARG A 139 8.84 4.27 11.09
CA ARG A 139 9.44 4.25 12.43
C ARG A 139 10.11 2.91 12.68
N HIS A 140 11.41 2.96 12.98
CA HIS A 140 12.17 1.76 13.30
C HIS A 140 11.67 1.13 14.62
N ARG A 141 11.41 -0.19 14.60
CA ARG A 141 10.77 -0.91 15.72
C ARG A 141 11.61 -0.89 17.01
N ARG A 142 12.95 -0.96 16.89
CA ARG A 142 13.86 -1.01 18.03
C ARG A 142 14.38 0.35 18.46
N THR A 143 14.84 1.19 17.52
CA THR A 143 15.49 2.48 17.85
C THR A 143 14.50 3.63 17.99
N GLY A 144 13.29 3.51 17.41
CA GLY A 144 12.32 4.60 17.35
C GLY A 144 12.64 5.66 16.32
N GLU A 145 13.75 5.51 15.57
CA GLU A 145 14.14 6.41 14.48
C GLU A 145 13.02 6.58 13.47
N ARG A 146 12.86 7.81 12.98
CA ARG A 146 11.75 8.15 12.06
C ARG A 146 12.26 8.67 10.75
N VAL A 147 11.55 8.26 9.68
CA VAL A 147 11.70 8.78 8.32
C VAL A 147 10.31 9.16 7.82
N ASP A 148 10.16 10.40 7.39
CA ASP A 148 8.91 10.88 6.77
C ASP A 148 9.15 11.09 5.26
N VAL A 149 8.21 10.59 4.45
CA VAL A 149 8.27 10.66 2.99
C VAL A 149 6.96 11.23 2.48
N GLU A 150 7.00 12.25 1.64
CA GLU A 150 5.83 12.70 0.89
C GLU A 150 5.64 11.78 -0.31
N LEU A 151 4.43 11.23 -0.47
CA LEU A 151 4.06 10.36 -1.59
C LEU A 151 3.23 11.15 -2.60
N PRO A 152 3.85 11.71 -3.66
CA PRO A 152 3.14 12.51 -4.65
C PRO A 152 2.28 11.64 -5.58
N HIS A 153 1.43 12.33 -6.35
CA HIS A 153 0.64 11.73 -7.42
C HIS A 153 1.52 11.05 -8.47
N GLY A 154 1.16 9.83 -8.88
CA GLY A 154 1.90 9.04 -9.87
C GLY A 154 3.17 8.38 -9.33
N SER A 155 3.49 8.49 -8.03
CA SER A 155 4.68 7.92 -7.45
C SER A 155 4.54 6.43 -7.11
N LEU A 156 5.69 5.72 -7.10
CA LEU A 156 5.85 4.37 -6.59
C LEU A 156 6.86 4.37 -5.43
N LEU A 157 6.46 3.86 -4.29
CA LEU A 157 7.36 3.52 -3.19
C LEU A 157 7.59 2.00 -3.18
N VAL A 158 8.84 1.57 -3.26
CA VAL A 158 9.22 0.14 -3.11
C VAL A 158 9.88 -0.04 -1.75
N MET A 159 9.33 -0.94 -0.95
CA MET A 159 9.90 -1.38 0.33
C MET A 159 10.36 -2.83 0.19
N ALA A 160 11.59 -3.14 0.63
CA ALA A 160 12.21 -4.44 0.46
C ALA A 160 13.20 -4.77 1.58
N GLY A 161 13.85 -5.94 1.46
CA GLY A 161 14.79 -6.41 2.47
C GLY A 161 14.09 -6.67 3.80
N ASP A 162 14.70 -6.22 4.89
CA ASP A 162 14.16 -6.38 6.25
C ASP A 162 13.18 -5.27 6.65
N CYS A 163 12.77 -4.39 5.70
CA CYS A 163 11.93 -3.23 5.99
C CYS A 163 10.69 -3.60 6.80
N GLN A 164 9.93 -4.62 6.39
CA GLN A 164 8.70 -5.00 7.09
C GLN A 164 8.94 -5.58 8.48
N HIS A 165 10.09 -6.19 8.73
CA HIS A 165 10.45 -6.75 10.03
C HIS A 165 11.05 -5.71 10.99
N ARG A 166 11.64 -4.65 10.46
CA ARG A 166 12.38 -3.65 11.26
C ARG A 166 11.68 -2.30 11.37
N TRP A 167 10.76 -2.00 10.46
CA TRP A 167 10.09 -0.72 10.40
C TRP A 167 8.58 -0.89 10.40
N HIS A 168 7.89 -0.09 11.21
CA HIS A 168 6.47 0.16 11.06
C HIS A 168 6.26 1.37 10.15
N HIS A 169 5.13 1.40 9.46
CA HIS A 169 4.73 2.53 8.64
C HIS A 169 3.28 2.93 8.89
N ALA A 170 2.94 4.18 8.53
CA ALA A 170 1.62 4.75 8.73
C ALA A 170 1.32 5.87 7.72
N ILE A 171 0.04 6.11 7.44
CA ILE A 171 -0.47 7.35 6.87
C ILE A 171 -1.22 8.09 7.99
N PRO A 172 -0.60 9.08 8.63
CA PRO A 172 -1.24 9.80 9.72
C PRO A 172 -2.36 10.71 9.22
N LYS A 173 -3.32 11.00 10.10
CA LYS A 173 -4.31 12.06 9.86
C LYS A 173 -3.61 13.41 9.65
N THR A 174 -4.26 14.29 8.91
CA THR A 174 -3.81 15.68 8.74
C THR A 174 -5.00 16.64 8.87
N ALA A 175 -4.76 17.75 9.53
CA ALA A 175 -5.73 18.86 9.61
C ALA A 175 -5.65 19.78 8.37
N ARG A 176 -4.60 19.62 7.53
CA ARG A 176 -4.51 20.38 6.28
C ARG A 176 -5.61 19.93 5.33
N PRO A 177 -6.28 20.82 4.63
CA PRO A 177 -7.20 20.45 3.56
C PRO A 177 -6.45 19.68 2.47
N VAL A 178 -6.87 18.44 2.23
CA VAL A 178 -6.31 17.58 1.18
C VAL A 178 -7.45 16.86 0.45
N GLY A 179 -7.27 16.66 -0.84
CA GLY A 179 -8.21 15.90 -1.67
C GLY A 179 -8.12 14.39 -1.44
N ALA A 180 -8.90 13.67 -2.22
CA ALA A 180 -8.89 12.21 -2.19
C ALA A 180 -7.55 11.65 -2.71
N ARG A 181 -7.15 10.49 -2.16
CA ARG A 181 -5.98 9.72 -2.58
C ARG A 181 -6.34 8.26 -2.68
N ILE A 182 -5.96 7.62 -3.78
CA ILE A 182 -5.91 6.16 -3.88
C ILE A 182 -4.47 5.71 -3.68
N ASN A 183 -4.29 4.70 -2.86
CA ASN A 183 -3.04 3.96 -2.75
C ASN A 183 -3.30 2.51 -3.13
N VAL A 184 -2.49 1.95 -4.01
CA VAL A 184 -2.52 0.53 -4.32
C VAL A 184 -1.23 -0.10 -3.87
N THR A 185 -1.32 -1.01 -2.91
CA THR A 185 -0.17 -1.78 -2.40
C THR A 185 -0.18 -3.16 -3.03
N PHE A 186 0.80 -3.40 -3.90
CA PHE A 186 1.01 -4.67 -4.58
C PHE A 186 1.99 -5.55 -3.80
N ARG A 187 1.68 -6.85 -3.73
CA ARG A 187 2.48 -7.85 -3.01
C ARG A 187 2.51 -9.15 -3.80
N ARG A 188 3.52 -9.96 -3.51
CA ARG A 188 3.55 -11.36 -3.96
C ARG A 188 3.34 -12.27 -2.77
N MET A 189 2.21 -12.97 -2.77
CA MET A 189 1.91 -14.01 -1.80
C MET A 189 2.59 -15.32 -2.21
N VAL A 190 3.17 -16.03 -1.25
CA VAL A 190 3.77 -17.36 -1.47
C VAL A 190 2.72 -18.45 -1.29
N ALA A 191 2.70 -19.43 -2.20
CA ALA A 191 1.77 -20.55 -2.11
C ALA A 191 2.13 -21.46 -0.93
N GLY A 192 1.13 -22.00 -0.23
CA GLY A 192 1.30 -23.03 0.80
C GLY A 192 1.32 -22.54 2.24
N VAL A 193 1.21 -21.26 2.50
CA VAL A 193 0.94 -20.74 3.84
C VAL A 193 -0.58 -20.58 3.95
N SER A 194 -1.24 -21.57 4.56
CA SER A 194 -2.67 -21.43 4.92
C SER A 194 -2.77 -20.50 6.13
N PRO A 195 -3.77 -19.63 6.16
CA PRO A 195 -4.00 -18.74 7.30
C PRO A 195 -4.36 -19.49 8.59
#